data_28b3fd2d6b0f55b09d1da44e3c47eab0
#
_entry.id   28b3fd2d6b0f55b09d1da44e3c47eab0
#
_cell.length_a   1.000
_cell.length_b   1.000
_cell.length_c   1.000
_cell.angle_alpha   90.00
_cell.angle_beta   90.00
_cell.angle_gamma   90.00
#
_symmetry.space_group_name_H-M   'P 1'
#
loop_
_entity.id
_entity.type
_entity.pdbx_description
1 polymer ?
#
loop_
_entity_poly.entity_id
_entity_poly.type
_entity_poly.pdbx_seq_one_letter_code
_entity_poly.pdbx_strand_id
1 'polypeptide(L)'
;MTKVLLSSQAYSGADMRFINQLIHTLAEQPKGIQLGYNFTQTSVIDVGLSIAATDFLKTDFDYFFSLDYDIIFNPHNDPAYPPGYEIKRLVDSCKETGGMVGAPYLKRGTEDQLCVVPLKEGTILVGPGGGLNEVRYLPTGCTMISREILQKVADDIGLVRYDTDTWIYPFFMPMIQKDDDGTPMYLTLDFAFSQRVRDAGFKIFLDTRIILGHMGSKMYAVQRR
;
A
#
# COMPACT_ATOMS: atom_id res chain seq x y z
N MET A 1 16.20 14.04 6.44
CA MET A 1 15.03 13.43 7.11
C MET A 1 14.12 12.92 6.01
N THR A 2 13.69 11.67 6.06
CA THR A 2 12.80 11.07 5.04
C THR A 2 11.38 11.59 5.25
N LYS A 3 10.70 12.02 4.17
CA LYS A 3 9.33 12.55 4.22
C LYS A 3 8.36 11.52 3.62
N VAL A 4 7.32 11.15 4.37
CA VAL A 4 6.30 10.19 3.95
C VAL A 4 4.92 10.84 4.01
N LEU A 5 4.21 10.87 2.89
CA LEU A 5 2.80 11.27 2.83
C LEU A 5 1.93 10.02 2.96
N LEU A 6 1.31 9.85 4.13
CA LEU A 6 0.31 8.82 4.36
C LEU A 6 -1.00 9.27 3.72
N SER A 7 -1.61 8.43 2.92
CA SER A 7 -2.86 8.71 2.22
C SER A 7 -3.88 7.60 2.46
N SER A 8 -5.07 7.99 2.92
CA SER A 8 -6.18 7.07 3.14
C SER A 8 -7.41 7.52 2.35
N GLN A 9 -8.14 6.56 1.81
CA GLN A 9 -9.37 6.79 1.08
C GLN A 9 -10.52 6.07 1.79
N ALA A 10 -11.63 6.75 2.01
CA ALA A 10 -12.83 6.13 2.55
C ALA A 10 -14.09 6.75 1.96
N TYR A 11 -15.14 5.94 1.82
CA TYR A 11 -16.48 6.42 1.47
C TYR A 11 -17.26 6.85 2.72
N SER A 12 -17.13 6.12 3.81
CA SER A 12 -17.83 6.33 5.09
C SER A 12 -16.83 6.30 6.25
N GLY A 13 -17.32 6.43 7.49
CA GLY A 13 -16.48 6.51 8.68
C GLY A 13 -15.46 5.39 8.85
N ALA A 14 -14.36 5.69 9.51
CA ALA A 14 -13.30 4.73 9.86
C ALA A 14 -13.53 4.10 11.24
N ASP A 15 -12.97 2.91 11.45
CA ASP A 15 -12.94 2.27 12.77
C ASP A 15 -12.14 3.11 13.76
N MET A 16 -12.60 3.20 15.01
CA MET A 16 -11.92 3.97 16.05
C MET A 16 -10.50 3.48 16.34
N ARG A 17 -10.21 2.20 16.11
CA ARG A 17 -8.84 1.66 16.24
C ARG A 17 -7.91 2.22 15.17
N PHE A 18 -8.41 2.35 13.94
CA PHE A 18 -7.68 3.02 12.86
C PHE A 18 -7.39 4.48 13.21
N ILE A 19 -8.41 5.22 13.65
CA ILE A 19 -8.25 6.63 14.03
C ILE A 19 -7.24 6.78 15.17
N ASN A 20 -7.35 5.94 16.21
CA ASN A 20 -6.44 5.99 17.35
C ASN A 20 -4.99 5.70 16.94
N GLN A 21 -4.73 4.65 16.16
CA GLN A 21 -3.38 4.35 15.66
C GLN A 21 -2.81 5.49 14.80
N LEU A 22 -3.64 6.09 13.94
CA LEU A 22 -3.23 7.20 13.09
C LEU A 22 -2.79 8.41 13.93
N ILE A 23 -3.60 8.78 14.95
CA ILE A 23 -3.28 9.88 15.87
C ILE A 23 -1.94 9.61 16.57
N HIS A 24 -1.77 8.44 17.16
CA HIS A 24 -0.52 8.07 17.83
C HIS A 24 0.68 8.09 16.88
N THR A 25 0.54 7.51 15.69
CA THR A 25 1.62 7.47 14.69
C THR A 25 2.03 8.87 14.22
N LEU A 26 1.06 9.77 14.01
CA LEU A 26 1.33 11.16 13.62
C LEU A 26 1.92 11.99 14.77
N ALA A 27 1.49 11.75 16.01
CA ALA A 27 1.98 12.47 17.18
C ALA A 27 3.41 12.06 17.53
N GLU A 28 3.73 10.78 17.49
CA GLU A 28 5.04 10.26 17.92
C GLU A 28 6.08 10.22 16.80
N GLN A 29 5.67 10.21 15.57
CA GLN A 29 6.48 10.13 14.34
C GLN A 29 7.70 9.19 14.43
N PRO A 30 7.85 8.22 13.53
CA PRO A 30 9.00 7.31 13.58
C PRO A 30 10.32 8.06 13.45
N LYS A 31 11.34 7.65 14.20
CA LYS A 31 12.64 8.31 14.22
C LYS A 31 13.23 8.49 12.81
N GLY A 32 13.56 9.73 12.45
CA GLY A 32 14.15 10.09 11.16
C GLY A 32 13.13 10.18 10.00
N ILE A 33 11.84 10.09 10.30
CA ILE A 33 10.76 10.23 9.32
C ILE A 33 9.86 11.38 9.72
N GLN A 34 9.55 12.24 8.77
CA GLN A 34 8.49 13.26 8.87
C GLN A 34 7.25 12.72 8.17
N LEU A 35 6.13 12.65 8.88
CA LEU A 35 4.85 12.21 8.35
C LEU A 35 3.97 13.41 7.99
N GLY A 36 3.37 13.35 6.80
CA GLY A 36 2.18 14.10 6.43
C GLY A 36 1.00 13.15 6.31
N TYR A 37 -0.21 13.69 6.35
CA TYR A 37 -1.43 12.91 6.17
C TYR A 37 -2.37 13.58 5.19
N ASN A 38 -2.90 12.79 4.25
CA ASN A 38 -3.96 13.18 3.32
C ASN A 38 -5.12 12.17 3.41
N PHE A 39 -6.32 12.68 3.51
CA PHE A 39 -7.54 11.88 3.50
C PHE A 39 -8.42 12.30 2.32
N THR A 40 -8.82 11.32 1.51
CA THR A 40 -9.73 11.56 0.38
C THR A 40 -11.03 10.81 0.61
N GLN A 41 -12.13 11.56 0.70
CA GLN A 41 -13.46 10.96 0.74
C GLN A 41 -13.95 10.70 -0.70
N THR A 42 -14.16 9.42 -1.01
CA THR A 42 -14.59 9.01 -2.36
C THR A 42 -15.38 7.71 -2.32
N SER A 43 -16.33 7.56 -3.23
CA SER A 43 -16.99 6.29 -3.52
C SER A 43 -16.33 5.52 -4.67
N VAL A 44 -15.39 6.15 -5.38
CA VAL A 44 -14.68 5.60 -6.53
C VAL A 44 -13.19 5.53 -6.17
N ILE A 45 -12.79 4.41 -5.57
CA ILE A 45 -11.49 4.25 -4.89
C ILE A 45 -10.31 4.43 -5.86
N ASP A 46 -10.37 3.89 -7.05
CA ASP A 46 -9.31 4.01 -8.07
C ASP A 46 -9.07 5.47 -8.48
N VAL A 47 -10.13 6.26 -8.58
CA VAL A 47 -10.05 7.70 -8.84
C VAL A 47 -9.47 8.43 -7.64
N GLY A 48 -9.97 8.16 -6.42
CA GLY A 48 -9.46 8.79 -5.20
C GLY A 48 -7.98 8.54 -4.96
N LEU A 49 -7.52 7.30 -5.17
CA LEU A 49 -6.10 6.94 -5.11
C LEU A 49 -5.29 7.65 -6.20
N SER A 50 -5.83 7.74 -7.43
CA SER A 50 -5.17 8.43 -8.54
C SER A 50 -5.04 9.94 -8.29
N ILE A 51 -6.06 10.59 -7.73
CA ILE A 51 -6.01 12.00 -7.29
C ILE A 51 -4.93 12.17 -6.22
N ALA A 52 -4.96 11.35 -5.16
CA ALA A 52 -4.01 11.45 -4.06
C ALA A 52 -2.55 11.26 -4.51
N ALA A 53 -2.29 10.29 -5.39
CA ALA A 53 -0.96 10.04 -5.95
C ALA A 53 -0.52 11.16 -6.92
N THR A 54 -1.47 11.74 -7.68
CA THR A 54 -1.19 12.91 -8.54
C THR A 54 -0.83 14.13 -7.69
N ASP A 55 -1.57 14.38 -6.61
CA ASP A 55 -1.28 15.50 -5.71
C ASP A 55 0.01 15.29 -4.92
N PHE A 56 0.34 14.05 -4.55
CA PHE A 56 1.64 13.71 -3.96
C PHE A 56 2.80 14.19 -4.87
N LEU A 57 2.72 14.00 -6.18
CA LEU A 57 3.78 14.42 -7.10
C LEU A 57 4.01 15.95 -7.11
N LYS A 58 3.03 16.74 -6.67
CA LYS A 58 3.13 18.21 -6.52
C LYS A 58 3.76 18.65 -5.19
N THR A 59 4.01 17.72 -4.26
CA THR A 59 4.62 17.97 -2.94
C THR A 59 6.13 17.73 -2.96
N ASP A 60 6.78 17.86 -1.79
CA ASP A 60 8.20 17.54 -1.58
C ASP A 60 8.42 16.25 -0.75
N PHE A 61 7.38 15.42 -0.60
CA PHE A 61 7.49 14.13 0.08
C PHE A 61 8.26 13.11 -0.75
N ASP A 62 9.05 12.24 -0.10
CA ASP A 62 9.88 11.21 -0.74
C ASP A 62 9.07 9.96 -1.08
N TYR A 63 8.11 9.60 -0.21
CA TYR A 63 7.30 8.40 -0.33
C TYR A 63 5.81 8.71 -0.21
N PHE A 64 5.02 8.04 -1.04
CA PHE A 64 3.58 7.91 -0.92
C PHE A 64 3.27 6.60 -0.19
N PHE A 65 2.55 6.68 0.92
CA PHE A 65 2.13 5.53 1.67
C PHE A 65 0.61 5.38 1.60
N SER A 66 0.14 4.44 0.78
CA SER A 66 -1.27 4.07 0.72
C SER A 66 -1.63 3.21 1.91
N LEU A 67 -2.63 3.63 2.69
CA LEU A 67 -3.12 2.93 3.86
C LEU A 67 -4.65 2.94 3.90
N ASP A 68 -5.27 1.77 3.75
CA ASP A 68 -6.72 1.63 3.87
C ASP A 68 -7.17 1.88 5.31
N TYR A 69 -8.33 2.54 5.46
CA TYR A 69 -8.90 2.95 6.75
C TYR A 69 -9.34 1.79 7.66
N ASP A 70 -9.20 0.56 7.21
CA ASP A 70 -9.53 -0.68 7.93
C ASP A 70 -8.30 -1.58 8.16
N ILE A 71 -7.10 -1.09 7.89
CA ILE A 71 -5.84 -1.76 8.22
C ILE A 71 -5.36 -1.29 9.59
N ILE A 72 -5.09 -2.26 10.47
CA ILE A 72 -4.66 -2.04 11.85
C ILE A 72 -3.21 -2.48 12.01
N PHE A 73 -2.35 -1.56 12.45
CA PHE A 73 -0.97 -1.82 12.83
C PHE A 73 -0.93 -2.56 14.16
N ASN A 74 0.09 -3.40 14.35
CA ASN A 74 0.32 -4.12 15.59
C ASN A 74 -0.99 -4.68 16.23
N PRO A 75 -1.75 -5.55 15.52
CA PRO A 75 -3.08 -5.99 15.95
C PRO A 75 -3.07 -6.77 17.28
N HIS A 76 -1.90 -7.18 17.75
CA HIS A 76 -1.69 -7.92 19.00
C HIS A 76 -1.21 -7.04 20.16
N ASN A 77 -1.07 -5.72 19.95
CA ASN A 77 -0.54 -4.77 20.93
C ASN A 77 0.81 -5.21 21.53
N ASP A 78 1.68 -5.75 20.69
CA ASP A 78 3.01 -6.20 21.13
C ASP A 78 3.93 -4.98 21.38
N PRO A 79 4.47 -4.83 22.60
CA PRO A 79 5.33 -3.71 22.95
C PRO A 79 6.66 -3.69 22.19
N ALA A 80 7.04 -4.77 21.51
CA ALA A 80 8.21 -4.80 20.62
C ALA A 80 8.01 -3.97 19.34
N TYR A 81 6.78 -3.58 19.02
CA TYR A 81 6.44 -2.79 17.83
C TYR A 81 5.85 -1.44 18.26
N PRO A 82 6.69 -0.42 18.45
CA PRO A 82 6.24 0.92 18.85
C PRO A 82 5.43 1.59 17.72
N PRO A 83 4.66 2.64 18.03
CA PRO A 83 3.95 3.42 17.01
C PRO A 83 4.85 3.81 15.84
N GLY A 84 4.36 3.58 14.61
CA GLY A 84 5.12 3.87 13.39
C GLY A 84 6.19 2.85 13.01
N TYR A 85 6.31 1.73 13.74
CA TYR A 85 7.22 0.63 13.38
C TYR A 85 7.03 0.17 11.94
N GLU A 86 5.79 -0.04 11.52
CA GLU A 86 5.42 -0.53 10.19
C GLU A 86 5.88 0.44 9.09
N ILE A 87 5.66 1.74 9.30
CA ILE A 87 6.09 2.78 8.36
C ILE A 87 7.61 2.82 8.25
N LYS A 88 8.30 2.81 9.40
CA LYS A 88 9.77 2.78 9.43
C LYS A 88 10.31 1.57 8.68
N ARG A 89 9.74 0.39 8.93
CA ARG A 89 10.11 -0.86 8.27
C ARG A 89 9.90 -0.80 6.77
N LEU A 90 8.74 -0.33 6.30
CA LEU A 90 8.45 -0.19 4.88
C LEU A 90 9.40 0.79 4.18
N VAL A 91 9.71 1.93 4.81
CA VAL A 91 10.71 2.88 4.26
C VAL A 91 12.08 2.23 4.13
N ASP A 92 12.54 1.51 5.17
CA ASP A 92 13.84 0.83 5.14
C ASP A 92 13.88 -0.23 4.04
N SER A 93 12.79 -1.00 3.87
CA SER A 93 12.64 -2.02 2.84
C SER A 93 12.59 -1.43 1.42
N CYS A 94 11.93 -0.28 1.22
CA CYS A 94 12.01 0.44 -0.05
C CYS A 94 13.44 0.90 -0.36
N LYS A 95 14.19 1.40 0.62
CA LYS A 95 15.59 1.79 0.44
C LYS A 95 16.50 0.60 0.12
N GLU A 96 16.24 -0.54 0.75
CA GLU A 96 16.99 -1.78 0.54
C GLU A 96 16.78 -2.34 -0.86
N THR A 97 15.53 -2.31 -1.36
CA THR A 97 15.14 -2.99 -2.61
C THR A 97 15.12 -2.07 -3.83
N GLY A 98 14.98 -0.76 -3.64
CA GLY A 98 14.65 0.18 -4.73
C GLY A 98 13.26 -0.03 -5.33
N GLY A 99 12.44 -0.92 -4.75
CA GLY A 99 11.12 -1.32 -5.27
C GLY A 99 9.93 -0.75 -4.51
N MET A 100 8.74 -1.07 -4.99
CA MET A 100 7.50 -0.88 -4.25
C MET A 100 7.38 -1.96 -3.17
N VAL A 101 7.04 -1.59 -1.94
CA VAL A 101 6.96 -2.54 -0.82
C VAL A 101 5.63 -2.43 -0.10
N GLY A 102 4.94 -3.56 0.07
CA GLY A 102 3.74 -3.66 0.89
C GLY A 102 3.91 -4.60 2.08
N ALA A 103 2.97 -4.53 3.02
CA ALA A 103 2.89 -5.44 4.15
C ALA A 103 1.70 -6.42 3.99
N PRO A 104 1.83 -7.67 4.46
CA PRO A 104 0.80 -8.67 4.31
C PRO A 104 -0.39 -8.43 5.26
N TYR A 105 -1.59 -8.62 4.73
CA TYR A 105 -2.80 -8.74 5.52
C TYR A 105 -3.74 -9.80 4.94
N LEU A 106 -4.60 -10.36 5.79
CA LEU A 106 -5.50 -11.42 5.39
C LEU A 106 -6.68 -10.86 4.59
N LYS A 107 -7.13 -11.63 3.62
CA LYS A 107 -8.39 -11.38 2.93
C LYS A 107 -9.54 -11.53 3.92
N ARG A 108 -10.48 -10.57 3.94
CA ARG A 108 -11.67 -10.65 4.79
C ARG A 108 -12.47 -11.92 4.47
N GLY A 109 -12.96 -12.58 5.51
CA GLY A 109 -13.70 -13.84 5.40
C GLY A 109 -12.83 -15.09 5.29
N THR A 110 -11.49 -14.94 5.32
CA THR A 110 -10.55 -16.07 5.35
C THR A 110 -9.64 -15.98 6.59
N GLU A 111 -9.01 -17.10 6.95
CA GLU A 111 -8.09 -17.17 8.10
C GLU A 111 -6.64 -17.42 7.67
N ASP A 112 -6.41 -17.70 6.38
CA ASP A 112 -5.13 -18.15 5.83
C ASP A 112 -4.75 -17.53 4.48
N GLN A 113 -5.64 -16.77 3.84
CA GLN A 113 -5.37 -16.19 2.53
C GLN A 113 -4.86 -14.75 2.65
N LEU A 114 -3.62 -14.53 2.19
CA LEU A 114 -3.06 -13.18 2.06
C LEU A 114 -3.60 -12.47 0.80
N CYS A 115 -3.76 -11.16 0.91
CA CYS A 115 -4.11 -10.30 -0.22
C CYS A 115 -2.88 -10.01 -1.10
N VAL A 116 -2.30 -11.04 -1.72
CA VAL A 116 -1.09 -10.92 -2.56
C VAL A 116 -1.10 -11.96 -3.68
N VAL A 117 -0.47 -11.66 -4.80
CA VAL A 117 -0.17 -12.64 -5.84
C VAL A 117 1.33 -12.88 -5.88
N PRO A 118 1.81 -14.05 -5.41
CA PRO A 118 3.24 -14.38 -5.42
C PRO A 118 3.74 -14.61 -6.85
N LEU A 119 5.04 -14.45 -7.07
CA LEU A 119 5.69 -14.82 -8.35
C LEU A 119 5.80 -16.32 -8.54
N LYS A 120 5.93 -17.06 -7.45
CA LYS A 120 6.08 -18.52 -7.43
C LYS A 120 5.18 -19.11 -6.36
N GLU A 121 4.65 -20.28 -6.62
CA GLU A 121 3.98 -21.07 -5.59
C GLU A 121 4.92 -21.39 -4.44
N GLY A 122 4.41 -21.37 -3.23
CA GLY A 122 5.19 -21.65 -2.02
C GLY A 122 4.55 -21.12 -0.76
N THR A 123 5.13 -21.47 0.36
CA THR A 123 4.70 -20.98 1.68
C THR A 123 5.36 -19.63 1.98
N ILE A 124 4.58 -18.64 2.31
CA ILE A 124 5.05 -17.34 2.77
C ILE A 124 4.99 -17.33 4.31
N LEU A 125 6.16 -17.20 4.95
CA LEU A 125 6.23 -17.04 6.40
C LEU A 125 5.98 -15.58 6.77
N VAL A 126 5.08 -15.34 7.72
CA VAL A 126 4.72 -14.01 8.22
C VAL A 126 5.07 -13.89 9.70
N GLY A 127 5.61 -12.75 10.10
CA GLY A 127 6.03 -12.47 11.47
C GLY A 127 7.52 -12.73 11.73
N PRO A 128 7.92 -13.25 12.90
CA PRO A 128 9.32 -13.34 13.33
C PRO A 128 10.27 -14.13 12.41
N GLY A 129 9.77 -14.99 11.54
CA GLY A 129 10.56 -15.71 10.53
C GLY A 129 10.44 -15.12 9.13
N GLY A 130 9.79 -13.98 8.99
CA GLY A 130 9.52 -13.34 7.72
C GLY A 130 10.73 -12.62 7.10
N GLY A 131 10.53 -12.12 5.89
CA GLY A 131 11.55 -11.40 5.13
C GLY A 131 10.94 -10.61 3.96
N LEU A 132 11.79 -10.18 3.05
CA LEU A 132 11.37 -9.56 1.80
C LEU A 132 11.14 -10.64 0.74
N ASN A 133 9.93 -10.70 0.22
CA ASN A 133 9.53 -11.64 -0.82
C ASN A 133 9.14 -10.87 -2.07
N GLU A 134 9.81 -11.11 -3.20
CA GLU A 134 9.40 -10.54 -4.49
C GLU A 134 8.06 -11.16 -4.91
N VAL A 135 7.10 -10.32 -5.28
CA VAL A 135 5.74 -10.75 -5.64
C VAL A 135 5.30 -10.18 -6.98
N ARG A 136 4.28 -10.76 -7.58
CA ARG A 136 3.73 -10.27 -8.87
C ARG A 136 2.86 -9.03 -8.64
N TYR A 137 1.92 -9.11 -7.71
CA TYR A 137 0.97 -8.03 -7.42
C TYR A 137 0.76 -7.87 -5.92
N LEU A 138 0.62 -6.62 -5.49
CA LEU A 138 0.26 -6.23 -4.12
C LEU A 138 -1.10 -5.53 -4.10
N PRO A 139 -1.86 -5.66 -3.01
CA PRO A 139 -2.95 -4.76 -2.71
C PRO A 139 -2.40 -3.41 -2.23
N THR A 140 -3.16 -2.34 -2.43
CA THR A 140 -2.74 -0.98 -2.04
C THR A 140 -3.05 -0.62 -0.59
N GLY A 141 -3.74 -1.49 0.14
CA GLY A 141 -4.21 -1.19 1.50
C GLY A 141 -3.11 -0.97 2.55
N CYS A 142 -1.87 -1.40 2.30
CA CYS A 142 -0.69 -1.04 3.10
C CYS A 142 0.56 -1.13 2.23
N THR A 143 0.81 -0.09 1.43
CA THR A 143 1.90 -0.12 0.43
C THR A 143 2.64 1.19 0.37
N MET A 144 3.98 1.12 0.45
CA MET A 144 4.92 2.23 0.34
C MET A 144 5.48 2.31 -1.09
N ILE A 145 5.41 3.49 -1.68
CA ILE A 145 5.80 3.75 -3.06
C ILE A 145 6.72 4.97 -3.09
N SER A 146 7.90 4.84 -3.68
CA SER A 146 8.80 5.98 -3.81
C SER A 146 8.30 6.99 -4.86
N ARG A 147 8.71 8.25 -4.72
CA ARG A 147 8.46 9.29 -5.73
C ARG A 147 8.97 8.88 -7.11
N GLU A 148 10.14 8.25 -7.17
CA GLU A 148 10.75 7.79 -8.42
C GLU A 148 9.83 6.83 -9.17
N ILE A 149 9.24 5.84 -8.47
CA ILE A 149 8.30 4.88 -9.06
C ILE A 149 7.07 5.61 -9.61
N LEU A 150 6.43 6.47 -8.79
CA LEU A 150 5.24 7.21 -9.23
C LEU A 150 5.54 8.13 -10.40
N GLN A 151 6.68 8.84 -10.39
CA GLN A 151 7.07 9.71 -11.49
C GLN A 151 7.26 8.90 -12.78
N LYS A 152 7.98 7.78 -12.71
CA LYS A 152 8.20 6.94 -13.90
C LYS A 152 6.90 6.37 -14.47
N VAL A 153 6.01 5.88 -13.59
CA VAL A 153 4.68 5.42 -14.04
C VAL A 153 3.86 6.57 -14.61
N ALA A 154 3.90 7.78 -14.01
CA ALA A 154 3.22 8.96 -14.52
C ALA A 154 3.69 9.34 -15.94
N ASP A 155 5.01 9.29 -16.17
CA ASP A 155 5.60 9.58 -17.49
C ASP A 155 5.13 8.58 -18.56
N ASP A 156 4.94 7.31 -18.17
CA ASP A 156 4.52 6.25 -19.09
C ASP A 156 3.00 6.29 -19.40
N ILE A 157 2.14 6.66 -18.44
CA ILE A 157 0.68 6.64 -18.63
C ILE A 157 0.09 7.99 -19.09
N GLY A 158 0.77 9.09 -18.79
CA GLY A 158 0.33 10.44 -19.15
C GLY A 158 -0.80 10.99 -18.27
N LEU A 159 -0.95 12.32 -18.34
CA LEU A 159 -1.97 13.07 -17.62
C LEU A 159 -3.27 13.10 -18.41
N VAL A 160 -4.39 12.81 -17.77
CA VAL A 160 -5.72 12.85 -18.38
C VAL A 160 -6.66 13.79 -17.64
N ARG A 161 -7.63 14.35 -18.33
CA ARG A 161 -8.67 15.16 -17.72
C ARG A 161 -9.76 14.25 -17.13
N TYR A 162 -9.98 14.34 -15.83
CA TYR A 162 -11.00 13.57 -15.12
C TYR A 162 -12.38 14.28 -15.13
N ASP A 163 -12.38 15.58 -14.82
CA ASP A 163 -13.56 16.45 -14.89
C ASP A 163 -13.19 17.83 -15.45
N THR A 164 -14.06 18.84 -15.28
CA THR A 164 -13.87 20.18 -15.85
C THR A 164 -12.53 20.80 -15.45
N ASP A 165 -12.10 20.62 -14.20
CA ASP A 165 -10.97 21.32 -13.60
C ASP A 165 -9.88 20.37 -13.05
N THR A 166 -10.15 19.05 -12.99
CA THR A 166 -9.26 18.06 -12.39
C THR A 166 -8.52 17.25 -13.44
N TRP A 167 -7.20 17.28 -13.35
CA TRP A 167 -6.30 16.46 -14.15
C TRP A 167 -5.57 15.45 -13.26
N ILE A 168 -5.57 14.19 -13.65
CA ILE A 168 -4.96 13.09 -12.90
C ILE A 168 -4.08 12.21 -13.78
N TYR A 169 -3.08 11.60 -13.19
CA TYR A 169 -2.48 10.40 -13.74
C TYR A 169 -3.35 9.20 -13.33
N PRO A 170 -3.91 8.42 -14.26
CA PRO A 170 -4.83 7.33 -13.93
C PRO A 170 -4.05 6.09 -13.42
N PHE A 171 -3.29 6.26 -12.35
CA PHE A 171 -2.40 5.26 -11.77
C PHE A 171 -3.11 3.93 -11.47
N PHE A 172 -4.33 4.03 -10.91
CA PHE A 172 -5.08 2.89 -10.39
C PHE A 172 -6.23 2.47 -11.31
N MET A 173 -6.32 3.01 -12.52
CA MET A 173 -7.33 2.60 -13.49
C MET A 173 -7.19 1.10 -13.80
N PRO A 174 -8.26 0.28 -13.64
CA PRO A 174 -8.25 -1.13 -14.03
C PRO A 174 -7.83 -1.35 -15.48
N MET A 175 -7.29 -2.52 -15.78
CA MET A 175 -6.82 -2.85 -17.13
C MET A 175 -7.03 -4.31 -17.47
N ILE A 176 -7.02 -4.60 -18.77
CA ILE A 176 -6.93 -5.99 -19.28
C ILE A 176 -5.47 -6.26 -19.60
N GLN A 177 -4.93 -7.31 -19.01
CA GLN A 177 -3.57 -7.82 -19.25
C GLN A 177 -3.67 -9.26 -19.77
N LYS A 178 -2.77 -9.67 -20.64
CA LYS A 178 -2.65 -11.09 -20.99
C LYS A 178 -1.74 -11.78 -19.98
N ASP A 179 -2.18 -12.95 -19.51
CA ASP A 179 -1.33 -13.82 -18.67
C ASP A 179 -0.29 -14.55 -19.53
N ASP A 180 0.58 -15.34 -18.90
CA ASP A 180 1.71 -16.02 -19.54
C ASP A 180 1.29 -17.02 -20.63
N ASP A 181 0.05 -17.56 -20.53
CA ASP A 181 -0.58 -18.43 -21.55
C ASP A 181 -1.37 -17.66 -22.63
N GLY A 182 -1.39 -16.31 -22.57
CA GLY A 182 -2.13 -15.46 -23.48
C GLY A 182 -3.59 -15.20 -23.11
N THR A 183 -4.07 -15.76 -22.00
CA THR A 183 -5.46 -15.57 -21.51
C THR A 183 -5.66 -14.11 -21.04
N PRO A 184 -6.72 -13.41 -21.51
CA PRO A 184 -7.05 -12.08 -21.00
C PRO A 184 -7.46 -12.12 -19.53
N MET A 185 -6.76 -11.35 -18.69
CA MET A 185 -7.06 -11.17 -17.27
C MET A 185 -7.50 -9.75 -16.98
N TYR A 186 -8.58 -9.60 -16.22
CA TYR A 186 -8.98 -8.30 -15.68
C TYR A 186 -8.21 -8.02 -14.39
N LEU A 187 -7.34 -7.02 -14.43
CA LEU A 187 -6.63 -6.53 -13.25
C LEU A 187 -7.44 -5.38 -12.62
N THR A 188 -7.84 -5.59 -11.35
CA THR A 188 -8.45 -4.56 -10.52
C THR A 188 -7.45 -3.45 -10.21
N LEU A 189 -7.90 -2.37 -9.61
CA LEU A 189 -7.11 -1.16 -9.32
C LEU A 189 -5.72 -1.46 -8.75
N ASP A 190 -5.61 -2.34 -7.74
CA ASP A 190 -4.34 -2.67 -7.06
C ASP A 190 -3.36 -3.41 -7.98
N PHE A 191 -3.89 -4.43 -8.67
CA PHE A 191 -3.07 -5.27 -9.54
C PHE A 191 -2.73 -4.57 -10.84
N ALA A 192 -3.61 -3.69 -11.33
CA ALA A 192 -3.33 -2.83 -12.48
C ALA A 192 -2.19 -1.85 -12.17
N PHE A 193 -2.19 -1.24 -10.98
CA PHE A 193 -1.09 -0.39 -10.54
C PHE A 193 0.22 -1.20 -10.37
N SER A 194 0.15 -2.37 -9.73
CA SER A 194 1.28 -3.27 -9.62
C SER A 194 1.86 -3.64 -10.99
N GLN A 195 1.00 -3.90 -12.00
CA GLN A 195 1.47 -4.18 -13.36
C GLN A 195 2.19 -2.97 -13.96
N ARG A 196 1.64 -1.75 -13.83
CA ARG A 196 2.30 -0.52 -14.31
C ARG A 196 3.67 -0.30 -13.67
N VAL A 197 3.81 -0.57 -12.37
CA VAL A 197 5.09 -0.51 -11.66
C VAL A 197 6.10 -1.49 -12.27
N ARG A 198 5.67 -2.71 -12.58
CA ARG A 198 6.52 -3.74 -13.22
C ARG A 198 6.88 -3.34 -14.65
N ASP A 199 5.94 -2.82 -15.42
CA ASP A 199 6.16 -2.35 -16.81
C ASP A 199 7.14 -1.17 -16.85
N ALA A 200 7.12 -0.32 -15.81
CA ALA A 200 8.09 0.75 -15.59
C ALA A 200 9.50 0.25 -15.16
N GLY A 201 9.69 -1.07 -15.02
CA GLY A 201 10.98 -1.72 -14.73
C GLY A 201 11.29 -1.90 -13.25
N PHE A 202 10.35 -1.62 -12.34
CA PHE A 202 10.56 -1.80 -10.90
C PHE A 202 10.07 -3.17 -10.42
N LYS A 203 10.68 -3.64 -9.33
CA LYS A 203 10.25 -4.84 -8.61
C LYS A 203 9.28 -4.49 -7.50
N ILE A 204 8.50 -5.48 -7.10
CA ILE A 204 7.48 -5.38 -6.04
C ILE A 204 7.81 -6.40 -4.96
N PHE A 205 7.77 -5.95 -3.71
CA PHE A 205 8.12 -6.80 -2.56
C PHE A 205 7.03 -6.77 -1.49
N LEU A 206 6.86 -7.91 -0.84
CA LEU A 206 6.06 -8.08 0.37
C LEU A 206 7.02 -8.20 1.56
N ASP A 207 6.94 -7.28 2.52
CA ASP A 207 7.71 -7.39 3.77
C ASP A 207 6.90 -8.16 4.81
N THR A 208 7.17 -9.45 4.91
CA THR A 208 6.43 -10.36 5.77
C THR A 208 6.86 -10.34 7.23
N ARG A 209 7.81 -9.49 7.62
CA ARG A 209 8.16 -9.23 9.03
C ARG A 209 7.10 -8.38 9.74
N ILE A 210 6.25 -7.68 8.96
CA ILE A 210 5.13 -6.86 9.45
C ILE A 210 3.90 -7.74 9.60
N ILE A 211 3.16 -7.57 10.70
CA ILE A 211 1.87 -8.23 10.95
C ILE A 211 0.80 -7.15 11.02
N LEU A 212 -0.20 -7.25 10.17
CA LEU A 212 -1.33 -6.33 10.12
C LEU A 212 -2.64 -7.02 10.48
N GLY A 213 -3.57 -6.25 11.04
CA GLY A 213 -4.97 -6.61 11.15
C GLY A 213 -5.78 -5.99 10.00
N HIS A 214 -6.77 -6.72 9.50
CA HIS A 214 -7.71 -6.23 8.51
C HIS A 214 -9.11 -6.24 9.09
N MET A 215 -9.71 -5.08 9.22
CA MET A 215 -11.03 -4.93 9.82
C MET A 215 -12.14 -5.27 8.84
N GLY A 216 -13.12 -6.01 9.33
CA GLY A 216 -14.37 -6.32 8.65
C GLY A 216 -15.46 -6.45 9.70
N SER A 217 -16.27 -7.51 9.65
CA SER A 217 -17.19 -7.86 10.75
C SER A 217 -16.45 -8.22 12.06
N LYS A 218 -15.19 -8.66 11.92
CA LYS A 218 -14.20 -8.87 12.97
C LYS A 218 -12.81 -8.43 12.46
N MET A 219 -11.80 -8.43 13.33
CA MET A 219 -10.41 -8.26 12.90
C MET A 219 -9.84 -9.59 12.38
N TYR A 220 -9.26 -9.56 11.20
CA TYR A 220 -8.52 -10.67 10.59
C TYR A 220 -7.02 -10.37 10.70
N ALA A 221 -6.27 -11.23 11.39
CA ALA A 221 -4.83 -11.09 11.55
C ALA A 221 -4.17 -12.46 11.60
N VAL A 222 -2.93 -12.56 11.10
CA VAL A 222 -2.13 -13.78 11.23
C VAL A 222 -1.89 -14.04 12.72
N GLN A 223 -2.21 -15.26 13.16
CA GLN A 223 -2.00 -15.65 14.55
C GLN A 223 -0.50 -15.84 14.80
N ARG A 224 -0.01 -15.33 15.93
CA ARG A 224 1.33 -15.64 16.40
C ARG A 224 1.35 -17.08 16.92
N ARG A 225 2.25 -17.88 16.43
CA ARG A 225 2.56 -19.18 16.99
C ARG A 225 3.78 -19.10 17.91
#